data_ada7c721265ef5dd706aacdd07baab2b
#
_entry.id   ada7c721265ef5dd706aacdd07baab2b
#
_cell.length_a   1.000
_cell.length_b   1.000
_cell.length_c   1.000
_cell.angle_alpha   90.00
_cell.angle_beta   90.00
_cell.angle_gamma   90.00
#
_symmetry.space_group_name_H-M   'P 1'
#
loop_
_entity.id
_entity.type
_entity.pdbx_description
1 polymer ?
#
loop_
_entity_poly.entity_id
_entity_poly.type
_entity_poly.pdbx_seq_one_letter_code
_entity_poly.pdbx_strand_id
1 'polypeptide(L)'
;VIPVWILDEVVEGHGACPKWRLGLAVSHFADVLADKGSRLTLRRGKAVEVLCGLVRETGAGAVYWTRLYDPESVERDTAVKAALKGDGIEARSFAGHVLFEPWTVETKTGGFYKVYTPFWKSLKDSAVPAALPAPTTLRAPDTWPDSDRIEDWDMGAAMQRGAEIVLPFVNVGEAAAQGRLGAFIGEGISGYEAARDRPAANGTSKLSENLTHGEISARTCWHAGMRALHEGKQGAETFLKELVWREFGYHLVYHTPVITTGNWREEWDAFPWNTEDTPQVTAWKQGRTGVEFVDAAMREMYVTGHMHNRARMIVASYLTKHLLSHWKIGQQWFADCLIDWDAASNALGWQWSAGSGPDATPYFRVFNPLTQLDKFDRDRAYVDRWIAEGRARPHRDALAYFQAVPRAWGLSPQDRYPEPVVDVAEGRQRALSAYENR
;
A
#
# COMPACT_ATOMS: atom_id res chain seq x y z
N VAL A 1 -23.30 -19.11 -10.59
CA VAL A 1 -22.13 -18.62 -9.83
C VAL A 1 -22.64 -17.77 -8.69
N ILE A 2 -22.09 -17.96 -7.49
CA ILE A 2 -22.40 -17.15 -6.31
C ILE A 2 -21.12 -16.36 -5.97
N PRO A 3 -21.05 -15.06 -6.31
CA PRO A 3 -19.97 -14.19 -5.85
C PRO A 3 -20.07 -14.03 -4.33
N VAL A 4 -18.95 -14.22 -3.63
CA VAL A 4 -18.89 -14.15 -2.17
C VAL A 4 -17.75 -13.23 -1.76
N TRP A 5 -18.00 -12.38 -0.79
CA TRP A 5 -16.96 -11.66 -0.07
C TRP A 5 -17.12 -11.86 1.43
N ILE A 6 -16.02 -12.08 2.12
CA ILE A 6 -16.01 -12.41 3.53
C ILE A 6 -15.21 -11.36 4.29
N LEU A 7 -15.85 -10.75 5.30
CA LEU A 7 -15.14 -10.00 6.34
C LEU A 7 -14.51 -11.02 7.28
N ASP A 8 -13.34 -11.53 6.86
CA ASP A 8 -12.66 -12.62 7.55
C ASP A 8 -11.62 -12.11 8.57
N GLU A 9 -10.95 -13.06 9.23
CA GLU A 9 -9.94 -12.81 10.26
C GLU A 9 -8.76 -11.95 9.77
N VAL A 10 -8.37 -12.05 8.49
CA VAL A 10 -7.29 -11.26 7.91
C VAL A 10 -7.76 -9.81 7.70
N VAL A 11 -8.93 -9.62 7.11
CA VAL A 11 -9.51 -8.29 6.89
C VAL A 11 -9.85 -7.59 8.20
N GLU A 12 -10.33 -8.34 9.21
CA GLU A 12 -10.58 -7.79 10.55
C GLU A 12 -9.30 -7.23 11.19
N GLY A 13 -8.14 -7.81 10.88
CA GLY A 13 -6.83 -7.35 11.33
C GLY A 13 -6.29 -6.11 10.60
N HIS A 14 -6.93 -5.66 9.52
CA HIS A 14 -6.48 -4.46 8.80
C HIS A 14 -6.64 -3.20 9.65
N GLY A 15 -5.73 -2.23 9.44
CA GLY A 15 -5.83 -0.90 10.04
C GLY A 15 -7.06 -0.12 9.58
N ALA A 16 -7.30 1.02 10.23
CA ALA A 16 -8.53 1.81 10.06
C ALA A 16 -8.79 2.22 8.59
N CYS A 17 -7.78 2.81 7.95
CA CYS A 17 -7.94 3.39 6.62
C CYS A 17 -8.05 2.32 5.51
N PRO A 18 -7.19 1.28 5.45
CA PRO A 18 -7.35 0.21 4.46
C PRO A 18 -8.66 -0.55 4.61
N LYS A 19 -9.10 -0.83 5.85
CA LYS A 19 -10.39 -1.51 6.11
C LYS A 19 -11.57 -0.68 5.59
N TRP A 20 -11.62 0.61 5.92
CA TRP A 20 -12.62 1.53 5.40
C TRP A 20 -12.62 1.58 3.88
N ARG A 21 -11.44 1.76 3.26
CA ARG A 21 -11.31 1.83 1.80
C ARG A 21 -11.75 0.53 1.12
N LEU A 22 -11.44 -0.62 1.73
CA LEU A 22 -11.90 -1.92 1.24
C LEU A 22 -13.43 -2.04 1.31
N GLY A 23 -14.06 -1.51 2.37
CA GLY A 23 -15.52 -1.44 2.46
C GLY A 23 -16.15 -0.68 1.29
N LEU A 24 -15.57 0.46 0.89
CA LEU A 24 -16.01 1.20 -0.29
C LEU A 24 -15.86 0.39 -1.58
N ALA A 25 -14.76 -0.35 -1.73
CA ALA A 25 -14.52 -1.21 -2.90
C ALA A 25 -15.53 -2.35 -2.98
N VAL A 26 -15.85 -2.98 -1.85
CA VAL A 26 -16.82 -4.07 -1.76
C VAL A 26 -18.22 -3.59 -2.08
N SER A 27 -18.64 -2.43 -1.53
CA SER A 27 -19.94 -1.81 -1.84
C SER A 27 -20.05 -1.52 -3.33
N HIS A 28 -19.05 -0.86 -3.92
CA HIS A 28 -19.03 -0.57 -5.35
C HIS A 28 -19.07 -1.85 -6.20
N PHE A 29 -18.35 -2.89 -5.79
CA PHE A 29 -18.35 -4.17 -6.51
C PHE A 29 -19.71 -4.88 -6.43
N ALA A 30 -20.44 -4.76 -5.32
CA ALA A 30 -21.80 -5.26 -5.20
C ALA A 30 -22.73 -4.58 -6.21
N ASP A 31 -22.64 -3.26 -6.40
CA ASP A 31 -23.41 -2.52 -7.39
C ASP A 31 -23.08 -2.98 -8.81
N VAL A 32 -21.79 -3.15 -9.15
CA VAL A 32 -21.36 -3.65 -10.48
C VAL A 32 -21.89 -5.06 -10.75
N LEU A 33 -21.98 -5.91 -9.75
CA LEU A 33 -22.58 -7.25 -9.91
C LEU A 33 -24.09 -7.18 -10.09
N ALA A 34 -24.76 -6.28 -9.37
CA ALA A 34 -26.21 -6.06 -9.52
C ALA A 34 -26.57 -5.60 -10.93
N ASP A 35 -25.80 -4.68 -11.51
CA ASP A 35 -25.95 -4.22 -12.91
C ASP A 35 -25.79 -5.35 -13.94
N LYS A 36 -25.08 -6.43 -13.58
CA LYS A 36 -24.92 -7.64 -14.41
C LYS A 36 -25.94 -8.74 -14.12
N GLY A 37 -26.99 -8.42 -13.35
CA GLY A 37 -28.02 -9.38 -12.95
C GLY A 37 -27.57 -10.44 -11.94
N SER A 38 -26.51 -10.12 -11.16
CA SER A 38 -25.97 -10.96 -10.11
C SER A 38 -26.04 -10.26 -8.74
N ARG A 39 -25.54 -10.90 -7.70
CA ARG A 39 -25.50 -10.35 -6.35
C ARG A 39 -24.21 -10.76 -5.66
N LEU A 40 -23.60 -9.86 -4.89
CA LEU A 40 -22.53 -10.19 -3.97
C LEU A 40 -23.13 -10.74 -2.66
N THR A 41 -22.77 -11.96 -2.31
CA THR A 41 -23.11 -12.54 -1.01
C THR A 41 -22.05 -12.12 0.00
N LEU A 42 -22.47 -11.48 1.08
CA LEU A 42 -21.62 -10.95 2.13
C LEU A 42 -21.75 -11.83 3.38
N ARG A 43 -20.64 -12.20 3.97
CA ARG A 43 -20.58 -12.98 5.22
C ARG A 43 -19.45 -12.44 6.10
N ARG A 44 -19.60 -12.61 7.41
CA ARG A 44 -18.57 -12.27 8.41
C ARG A 44 -18.20 -13.51 9.21
N GLY A 45 -16.93 -13.70 9.49
CA GLY A 45 -16.41 -14.78 10.32
C GLY A 45 -15.20 -15.46 9.70
N LYS A 46 -14.69 -16.50 10.34
CA LYS A 46 -13.53 -17.23 9.85
C LYS A 46 -13.79 -17.83 8.46
N ALA A 47 -12.86 -17.59 7.54
CA ALA A 47 -13.03 -17.95 6.14
C ALA A 47 -13.37 -19.46 5.95
N VAL A 48 -12.73 -20.35 6.70
CA VAL A 48 -13.00 -21.80 6.65
C VAL A 48 -14.45 -22.10 7.05
N GLU A 49 -14.90 -21.56 8.18
CA GLU A 49 -16.24 -21.82 8.71
C GLU A 49 -17.33 -21.30 7.77
N VAL A 50 -17.13 -20.07 7.27
CA VAL A 50 -18.05 -19.42 6.34
C VAL A 50 -18.16 -20.18 5.02
N LEU A 51 -17.03 -20.55 4.40
CA LEU A 51 -17.06 -21.24 3.11
C LEU A 51 -17.61 -22.66 3.21
N CYS A 52 -17.24 -23.44 4.24
CA CYS A 52 -17.85 -24.76 4.47
C CYS A 52 -19.35 -24.65 4.79
N GLY A 53 -19.77 -23.59 5.49
CA GLY A 53 -21.19 -23.30 5.72
C GLY A 53 -21.95 -23.02 4.43
N LEU A 54 -21.43 -22.12 3.59
CA LEU A 54 -22.01 -21.77 2.30
C LEU A 54 -22.09 -22.96 1.34
N VAL A 55 -21.07 -23.81 1.30
CA VAL A 55 -21.09 -25.05 0.51
C VAL A 55 -22.25 -25.95 0.94
N ARG A 56 -22.44 -26.15 2.25
CA ARG A 56 -23.58 -26.96 2.76
C ARG A 56 -24.92 -26.31 2.45
N GLU A 57 -25.03 -24.98 2.59
CA GLU A 57 -26.25 -24.21 2.34
C GLU A 57 -26.69 -24.26 0.87
N THR A 58 -25.72 -24.17 -0.05
CA THR A 58 -25.98 -23.99 -1.48
C THR A 58 -25.80 -25.26 -2.32
N GLY A 59 -25.18 -26.30 -1.75
CA GLY A 59 -24.79 -27.49 -2.51
C GLY A 59 -23.68 -27.23 -3.53
N ALA A 60 -22.88 -26.18 -3.35
CA ALA A 60 -21.80 -25.84 -4.26
C ALA A 60 -20.73 -26.94 -4.34
N GLY A 61 -20.38 -27.40 -5.54
CA GLY A 61 -19.34 -28.42 -5.76
C GLY A 61 -17.92 -27.88 -5.86
N ALA A 62 -17.76 -26.56 -5.93
CA ALA A 62 -16.46 -25.91 -6.12
C ALA A 62 -16.39 -24.53 -5.49
N VAL A 63 -15.19 -24.17 -5.00
CA VAL A 63 -14.86 -22.83 -4.51
C VAL A 63 -13.59 -22.33 -5.18
N TYR A 64 -13.68 -21.14 -5.80
CA TYR A 64 -12.60 -20.53 -6.57
C TYR A 64 -12.28 -19.14 -6.05
N TRP A 65 -10.98 -18.78 -5.98
CA TRP A 65 -10.55 -17.44 -5.57
C TRP A 65 -9.24 -17.00 -6.23
N THR A 66 -8.94 -15.71 -6.18
CA THR A 66 -7.63 -15.19 -6.57
C THR A 66 -6.64 -15.33 -5.42
N ARG A 67 -5.47 -15.85 -5.72
CA ARG A 67 -4.39 -16.09 -4.75
C ARG A 67 -3.80 -14.80 -4.24
N LEU A 68 -3.56 -14.72 -2.93
CA LEU A 68 -2.76 -13.70 -2.26
C LEU A 68 -1.45 -14.31 -1.75
N TYR A 69 -0.48 -13.48 -1.37
CA TYR A 69 0.90 -13.92 -1.14
C TYR A 69 1.46 -13.44 0.20
N ASP A 70 0.77 -12.58 0.93
CA ASP A 70 1.13 -12.24 2.30
C ASP A 70 0.94 -13.46 3.22
N PRO A 71 1.76 -13.59 4.30
CA PRO A 71 1.78 -14.80 5.12
C PRO A 71 0.41 -15.17 5.71
N GLU A 72 -0.35 -14.17 6.18
CA GLU A 72 -1.64 -14.37 6.82
C GLU A 72 -2.68 -14.90 5.82
N SER A 73 -2.72 -14.30 4.60
CA SER A 73 -3.59 -14.78 3.53
C SER A 73 -3.20 -16.19 3.04
N VAL A 74 -1.90 -16.50 2.97
CA VAL A 74 -1.42 -17.83 2.58
C VAL A 74 -1.83 -18.88 3.61
N GLU A 75 -1.71 -18.59 4.90
CA GLU A 75 -2.14 -19.48 5.98
C GLU A 75 -3.65 -19.73 5.92
N ARG A 76 -4.46 -18.66 5.83
CA ARG A 76 -5.93 -18.73 5.67
C ARG A 76 -6.32 -19.57 4.45
N ASP A 77 -5.77 -19.28 3.28
CA ASP A 77 -6.11 -19.95 2.02
C ASP A 77 -5.68 -21.41 2.03
N THR A 78 -4.60 -21.74 2.72
CA THR A 78 -4.14 -23.13 2.92
C THR A 78 -5.14 -23.91 3.78
N ALA A 79 -5.60 -23.33 4.89
CA ALA A 79 -6.60 -23.92 5.76
C ALA A 79 -7.94 -24.12 5.02
N VAL A 80 -8.41 -23.11 4.28
CA VAL A 80 -9.63 -23.17 3.45
C VAL A 80 -9.52 -24.33 2.43
N LYS A 81 -8.40 -24.40 1.72
CA LYS A 81 -8.18 -25.43 0.69
C LYS A 81 -8.16 -26.84 1.27
N ALA A 82 -7.56 -27.01 2.44
CA ALA A 82 -7.50 -28.31 3.14
C ALA A 82 -8.89 -28.74 3.59
N ALA A 83 -9.67 -27.84 4.23
CA ALA A 83 -11.01 -28.15 4.72
C ALA A 83 -11.98 -28.51 3.58
N LEU A 84 -12.05 -27.69 2.53
CA LEU A 84 -12.94 -27.95 1.38
C LEU A 84 -12.60 -29.26 0.67
N LYS A 85 -11.31 -29.57 0.47
CA LYS A 85 -10.88 -30.84 -0.13
C LYS A 85 -11.21 -32.05 0.76
N GLY A 86 -11.12 -31.87 2.09
CA GLY A 86 -11.52 -32.90 3.05
C GLY A 86 -12.99 -33.25 2.92
N ASP A 87 -13.84 -32.28 2.57
CA ASP A 87 -15.28 -32.45 2.33
C ASP A 87 -15.59 -32.87 0.87
N GLY A 88 -14.61 -33.17 0.05
CA GLY A 88 -14.78 -33.57 -1.35
C GLY A 88 -15.12 -32.44 -2.31
N ILE A 89 -14.95 -31.20 -1.90
CA ILE A 89 -15.24 -29.99 -2.71
C ILE A 89 -14.02 -29.57 -3.51
N GLU A 90 -14.21 -29.22 -4.79
CA GLU A 90 -13.13 -28.66 -5.59
C GLU A 90 -12.71 -27.29 -5.04
N ALA A 91 -11.45 -27.17 -4.63
CA ALA A 91 -10.91 -25.93 -4.07
C ALA A 91 -9.68 -25.47 -4.90
N ARG A 92 -9.80 -24.34 -5.60
CA ARG A 92 -8.75 -23.88 -6.51
C ARG A 92 -8.52 -22.38 -6.42
N SER A 93 -7.25 -21.99 -6.23
CA SER A 93 -6.80 -20.59 -6.34
C SER A 93 -6.21 -20.30 -7.72
N PHE A 94 -6.41 -19.09 -8.22
CA PHE A 94 -5.95 -18.64 -9.53
C PHE A 94 -4.96 -17.49 -9.42
N ALA A 95 -4.07 -17.37 -10.41
CA ALA A 95 -3.21 -16.21 -10.58
C ALA A 95 -4.04 -14.97 -10.96
N GLY A 96 -3.62 -13.79 -10.49
CA GLY A 96 -4.33 -12.55 -10.83
C GLY A 96 -3.79 -11.31 -10.12
N HIS A 97 -3.19 -11.50 -8.95
CA HIS A 97 -2.68 -10.40 -8.13
C HIS A 97 -1.31 -9.89 -8.60
N VAL A 98 -0.44 -10.78 -9.07
CA VAL A 98 0.89 -10.48 -9.59
C VAL A 98 1.01 -10.78 -11.09
N LEU A 99 2.05 -10.24 -11.74
CA LEU A 99 2.39 -10.53 -13.14
C LEU A 99 2.96 -11.93 -13.30
N PHE A 100 3.85 -12.31 -12.37
CA PHE A 100 4.56 -13.58 -12.38
C PHE A 100 4.44 -14.24 -11.02
N GLU A 101 4.08 -15.51 -11.02
CA GLU A 101 4.05 -16.29 -9.79
C GLU A 101 5.47 -16.34 -9.17
N PRO A 102 5.66 -15.99 -7.89
CA PRO A 102 6.99 -15.85 -7.29
C PRO A 102 7.89 -17.08 -7.43
N TRP A 103 7.32 -18.28 -7.39
CA TRP A 103 8.05 -19.55 -7.55
C TRP A 103 8.46 -19.88 -8.98
N THR A 104 7.97 -19.12 -9.98
CA THR A 104 8.34 -19.30 -11.39
C THR A 104 9.53 -18.44 -11.80
N VAL A 105 10.01 -17.56 -10.91
CA VAL A 105 11.09 -16.62 -11.20
C VAL A 105 12.33 -17.01 -10.39
N GLU A 106 13.22 -17.76 -11.02
CA GLU A 106 14.44 -18.28 -10.40
C GLU A 106 15.70 -17.68 -11.02
N THR A 107 16.79 -17.67 -10.23
CA THR A 107 18.12 -17.33 -10.74
C THR A 107 18.67 -18.45 -11.60
N LYS A 108 19.64 -18.16 -12.47
CA LYS A 108 20.28 -19.16 -13.35
C LYS A 108 20.95 -20.33 -12.60
N THR A 109 21.30 -20.09 -11.33
CA THR A 109 21.97 -21.09 -10.46
C THR A 109 21.00 -21.77 -9.49
N GLY A 110 19.71 -21.54 -9.63
CA GLY A 110 18.67 -21.92 -8.66
C GLY A 110 18.51 -20.88 -7.55
N GLY A 111 17.37 -20.94 -6.85
CA GLY A 111 17.01 -19.98 -5.80
C GLY A 111 16.39 -18.69 -6.34
N PHE A 112 16.19 -17.71 -5.46
CA PHE A 112 15.42 -16.51 -5.75
C PHE A 112 16.27 -15.24 -5.80
N TYR A 113 15.76 -14.21 -6.47
CA TYR A 113 16.44 -12.91 -6.57
C TYR A 113 16.34 -12.12 -5.27
N LYS A 114 17.48 -11.58 -4.81
CA LYS A 114 17.60 -10.73 -3.62
C LYS A 114 17.92 -9.27 -3.96
N VAL A 115 18.11 -8.97 -5.25
CA VAL A 115 18.49 -7.65 -5.77
C VAL A 115 17.59 -7.32 -6.95
N TYR A 116 17.05 -6.11 -6.96
CA TYR A 116 16.07 -5.66 -7.94
C TYR A 116 16.58 -5.64 -9.39
N THR A 117 17.77 -5.11 -9.62
CA THR A 117 18.26 -4.95 -11.01
C THR A 117 18.39 -6.28 -11.79
N PRO A 118 18.94 -7.37 -11.22
CA PRO A 118 18.90 -8.69 -11.87
C PRO A 118 17.47 -9.23 -12.03
N PHE A 119 16.59 -9.01 -11.06
CA PHE A 119 15.18 -9.41 -11.14
C PHE A 119 14.46 -8.73 -12.30
N TRP A 120 14.57 -7.40 -12.43
CA TRP A 120 14.03 -6.66 -13.58
C TRP A 120 14.56 -7.20 -14.91
N LYS A 121 15.89 -7.43 -15.02
CA LYS A 121 16.50 -7.94 -16.25
C LYS A 121 16.01 -9.33 -16.65
N SER A 122 15.60 -10.15 -15.69
CA SER A 122 15.06 -11.49 -15.98
C SER A 122 13.61 -11.45 -16.49
N LEU A 123 12.86 -10.39 -16.17
CA LEU A 123 11.43 -10.29 -16.46
C LEU A 123 11.05 -9.37 -17.62
N LYS A 124 11.87 -8.36 -17.91
CA LYS A 124 11.50 -7.28 -18.84
C LYS A 124 11.09 -7.76 -20.24
N ASP A 125 11.63 -8.89 -20.69
CA ASP A 125 11.36 -9.50 -22.01
C ASP A 125 10.44 -10.72 -21.89
N SER A 126 9.89 -11.01 -20.71
CA SER A 126 9.02 -12.15 -20.47
C SER A 126 7.60 -11.88 -21.00
N ALA A 127 6.97 -12.93 -21.54
CA ALA A 127 5.59 -12.84 -21.99
C ALA A 127 4.64 -12.73 -20.79
N VAL A 128 3.83 -11.68 -20.77
CA VAL A 128 2.73 -11.50 -19.81
C VAL A 128 1.42 -11.83 -20.49
N PRO A 129 0.60 -12.76 -19.95
CA PRO A 129 -0.70 -13.08 -20.53
C PRO A 129 -1.60 -11.84 -20.62
N ALA A 130 -2.45 -11.79 -21.64
CA ALA A 130 -3.45 -10.73 -21.76
C ALA A 130 -4.40 -10.71 -20.55
N ALA A 131 -4.93 -9.54 -20.23
CA ALA A 131 -6.02 -9.43 -19.26
C ALA A 131 -7.25 -10.18 -19.79
N LEU A 132 -7.95 -10.88 -18.91
CA LEU A 132 -9.18 -11.58 -19.27
C LEU A 132 -10.29 -10.55 -19.54
N PRO A 133 -11.17 -10.83 -20.52
CA PRO A 133 -12.34 -9.99 -20.76
C PRO A 133 -13.31 -10.10 -19.57
N ALA A 134 -13.97 -8.99 -19.23
CA ALA A 134 -15.04 -9.02 -18.26
C ALA A 134 -16.22 -9.89 -18.76
N PRO A 135 -16.84 -10.72 -17.91
CA PRO A 135 -18.03 -11.46 -18.29
C PRO A 135 -19.17 -10.48 -18.60
N THR A 136 -19.90 -10.74 -19.69
CA THR A 136 -21.06 -9.93 -20.08
C THR A 136 -22.29 -10.26 -19.24
N THR A 137 -22.42 -11.52 -18.83
CA THR A 137 -23.52 -12.02 -18.00
C THR A 137 -23.00 -13.00 -16.96
N LEU A 138 -23.65 -13.04 -15.82
CA LEU A 138 -23.39 -14.01 -14.76
C LEU A 138 -24.66 -14.82 -14.54
N ARG A 139 -24.57 -16.15 -14.69
CA ARG A 139 -25.73 -17.01 -14.40
C ARG A 139 -25.96 -17.04 -12.88
N ALA A 140 -27.09 -16.46 -12.46
CA ALA A 140 -27.53 -16.49 -11.08
C ALA A 140 -27.91 -17.92 -10.63
N PRO A 141 -27.84 -18.25 -9.34
CA PRO A 141 -28.42 -19.47 -8.80
C PRO A 141 -29.95 -19.34 -8.76
N ASP A 142 -30.65 -20.47 -8.65
CA ASP A 142 -32.10 -20.49 -8.51
C ASP A 142 -32.54 -19.89 -7.14
N THR A 143 -31.72 -20.11 -6.12
CA THR A 143 -31.92 -19.54 -4.78
C THR A 143 -30.60 -18.96 -4.28
N TRP A 144 -30.65 -17.72 -3.84
CA TRP A 144 -29.51 -17.04 -3.22
C TRP A 144 -29.39 -17.41 -1.76
N PRO A 145 -28.16 -17.67 -1.26
CA PRO A 145 -27.95 -17.82 0.17
C PRO A 145 -28.21 -16.50 0.92
N ASP A 146 -28.39 -16.56 2.22
CA ASP A 146 -28.49 -15.37 3.05
C ASP A 146 -27.22 -14.47 2.88
N SER A 147 -27.36 -13.19 3.12
CA SER A 147 -26.29 -12.22 2.99
C SER A 147 -26.40 -11.15 4.06
N ASP A 148 -25.27 -10.84 4.69
CA ASP A 148 -25.16 -9.65 5.53
C ASP A 148 -25.31 -8.39 4.69
N ARG A 149 -25.44 -7.26 5.36
CA ARG A 149 -25.41 -5.92 4.75
C ARG A 149 -24.09 -5.27 5.12
N ILE A 150 -23.43 -4.66 4.14
CA ILE A 150 -22.10 -4.03 4.36
C ILE A 150 -22.19 -2.84 5.34
N GLU A 151 -23.30 -2.14 5.35
CA GLU A 151 -23.55 -1.00 6.25
C GLU A 151 -23.52 -1.41 7.72
N ASP A 152 -23.97 -2.63 8.02
CA ASP A 152 -24.04 -3.16 9.40
C ASP A 152 -22.64 -3.50 9.96
N TRP A 153 -21.61 -3.55 9.12
CA TRP A 153 -20.24 -3.84 9.54
C TRP A 153 -19.45 -2.61 9.98
N ASP A 154 -19.93 -1.41 9.66
CA ASP A 154 -19.30 -0.12 10.00
C ASP A 154 -17.77 -0.14 9.84
N MET A 155 -17.29 -0.55 8.67
CA MET A 155 -15.85 -0.74 8.38
C MET A 155 -15.05 0.55 8.51
N GLY A 156 -15.72 1.71 8.56
CA GLY A 156 -15.13 3.03 8.75
C GLY A 156 -15.08 3.52 10.20
N ALA A 157 -15.65 2.80 11.16
CA ALA A 157 -15.78 3.26 12.54
C ALA A 157 -14.47 3.77 13.16
N ALA A 158 -13.38 3.04 12.92
CA ALA A 158 -12.06 3.37 13.46
C ALA A 158 -11.46 4.68 12.89
N MET A 159 -11.89 5.11 11.70
CA MET A 159 -11.47 6.38 11.09
C MET A 159 -12.14 7.60 11.71
N GLN A 160 -13.23 7.40 12.45
CA GLN A 160 -14.03 8.48 13.03
C GLN A 160 -14.38 9.55 11.96
N ARG A 161 -14.17 10.84 12.27
CA ARG A 161 -14.40 11.94 11.33
C ARG A 161 -13.41 12.00 10.14
N GLY A 162 -12.30 11.29 10.23
CA GLY A 162 -11.29 11.25 9.16
C GLY A 162 -11.81 10.65 7.85
N ALA A 163 -12.77 9.72 7.91
CA ALA A 163 -13.37 9.12 6.72
C ALA A 163 -13.96 10.17 5.75
N GLU A 164 -14.66 11.19 6.26
CA GLU A 164 -15.24 12.25 5.44
C GLU A 164 -14.17 13.13 4.79
N ILE A 165 -13.04 13.33 5.48
CA ILE A 165 -11.94 14.16 4.97
C ILE A 165 -11.15 13.42 3.89
N VAL A 166 -10.95 12.11 4.04
CA VAL A 166 -10.20 11.27 3.08
C VAL A 166 -11.04 10.94 1.83
N LEU A 167 -12.36 10.81 1.96
CA LEU A 167 -13.27 10.40 0.88
C LEU A 167 -13.08 11.14 -0.45
N PRO A 168 -12.90 12.48 -0.52
CA PRO A 168 -12.69 13.20 -1.78
C PRO A 168 -11.41 12.81 -2.54
N PHE A 169 -10.46 12.11 -1.91
CA PHE A 169 -9.21 11.69 -2.51
C PHE A 169 -9.22 10.23 -2.97
N VAL A 170 -10.27 9.50 -2.61
CA VAL A 170 -10.45 8.09 -2.97
C VAL A 170 -11.01 7.93 -4.37
N ASN A 171 -10.58 6.90 -5.08
CA ASN A 171 -11.03 6.63 -6.45
C ASN A 171 -11.36 5.13 -6.60
N VAL A 172 -12.63 4.80 -6.40
CA VAL A 172 -13.11 3.41 -6.24
C VAL A 172 -13.54 2.82 -7.57
N GLY A 173 -13.20 1.57 -7.78
CA GLY A 173 -13.73 0.72 -8.82
C GLY A 173 -12.88 0.64 -10.09
N GLU A 174 -13.17 -0.38 -10.89
CA GLU A 174 -12.42 -0.70 -12.12
C GLU A 174 -12.47 0.43 -13.16
N ALA A 175 -13.64 1.03 -13.39
CA ALA A 175 -13.80 2.11 -14.35
C ALA A 175 -12.95 3.34 -13.98
N ALA A 176 -12.91 3.68 -12.70
CA ALA A 176 -12.10 4.76 -12.17
C ALA A 176 -10.59 4.46 -12.29
N ALA A 177 -10.19 3.23 -12.01
CA ALA A 177 -8.80 2.78 -12.17
C ALA A 177 -8.35 2.81 -13.64
N GLN A 178 -9.21 2.36 -14.55
CA GLN A 178 -8.94 2.42 -15.99
C GLN A 178 -8.87 3.87 -16.50
N GLY A 179 -9.72 4.76 -15.99
CA GLY A 179 -9.66 6.20 -16.26
C GLY A 179 -8.34 6.82 -15.82
N ARG A 180 -7.86 6.50 -14.59
CA ARG A 180 -6.54 6.93 -14.10
C ARG A 180 -5.40 6.41 -14.98
N LEU A 181 -5.44 5.14 -15.35
CA LEU A 181 -4.42 4.55 -16.23
C LEU A 181 -4.44 5.23 -17.60
N GLY A 182 -5.63 5.43 -18.19
CA GLY A 182 -5.79 6.10 -19.49
C GLY A 182 -5.24 7.53 -19.49
N ALA A 183 -5.59 8.34 -18.49
CA ALA A 183 -5.08 9.69 -18.32
C ALA A 183 -3.55 9.72 -18.14
N PHE A 184 -3.02 8.82 -17.30
CA PHE A 184 -1.58 8.73 -17.09
C PHE A 184 -0.82 8.32 -18.36
N ILE A 185 -1.29 7.29 -19.08
CA ILE A 185 -0.67 6.86 -20.34
C ILE A 185 -0.80 7.92 -21.43
N GLY A 186 -1.93 8.64 -21.48
CA GLY A 186 -2.18 9.70 -22.44
C GLY A 186 -1.30 10.92 -22.24
N GLU A 187 -1.29 11.46 -21.02
CA GLU A 187 -0.75 12.80 -20.74
C GLU A 187 0.47 12.77 -19.80
N GLY A 188 0.49 11.86 -18.81
CA GLY A 188 1.48 11.89 -17.72
C GLY A 188 2.77 11.13 -18.01
N ILE A 189 2.71 10.02 -18.76
CA ILE A 189 3.80 9.05 -18.84
C ILE A 189 5.08 9.62 -19.47
N SER A 190 4.97 10.50 -20.46
CA SER A 190 6.14 11.08 -21.13
C SER A 190 6.98 11.96 -20.19
N GLY A 191 6.35 12.62 -19.22
CA GLY A 191 7.02 13.43 -18.20
C GLY A 191 7.33 12.68 -16.90
N TYR A 192 6.97 11.41 -16.81
CA TYR A 192 6.99 10.64 -15.56
C TYR A 192 8.35 10.60 -14.89
N GLU A 193 9.41 10.34 -15.65
CA GLU A 193 10.77 10.24 -15.12
C GLU A 193 11.22 11.52 -14.40
N ALA A 194 10.89 12.68 -14.93
CA ALA A 194 11.24 13.98 -14.33
C ALA A 194 10.31 14.39 -13.19
N ALA A 195 9.03 14.02 -13.27
CA ALA A 195 8.01 14.50 -12.34
C ALA A 195 7.79 13.58 -11.13
N ARG A 196 8.11 12.28 -11.25
CA ARG A 196 7.83 11.26 -10.24
C ARG A 196 8.48 11.48 -8.87
N ASP A 197 9.52 12.27 -8.79
CA ASP A 197 10.24 12.58 -7.55
C ASP A 197 9.80 13.90 -6.90
N ARG A 198 8.89 14.64 -7.54
CA ARG A 198 8.40 15.95 -7.06
C ARG A 198 7.03 15.80 -6.41
N PRO A 199 6.93 15.86 -5.06
CA PRO A 199 5.65 15.63 -4.36
C PRO A 199 4.55 16.64 -4.69
N ALA A 200 4.91 17.89 -5.01
CA ALA A 200 3.97 18.91 -5.43
C ALA A 200 3.40 18.68 -6.84
N ALA A 201 4.09 17.88 -7.67
CA ALA A 201 3.66 17.61 -9.03
C ALA A 201 2.64 16.47 -9.07
N ASN A 202 1.63 16.59 -9.94
CA ASN A 202 0.73 15.47 -10.24
C ASN A 202 1.37 14.53 -11.27
N GLY A 203 2.58 14.01 -10.96
CA GLY A 203 3.45 13.28 -11.89
C GLY A 203 3.36 11.76 -11.81
N THR A 204 2.47 11.20 -10.98
CA THR A 204 2.35 9.75 -10.82
C THR A 204 0.98 9.23 -11.23
N SER A 205 0.87 7.93 -11.54
CA SER A 205 -0.40 7.31 -11.95
C SER A 205 -1.42 7.19 -10.81
N LYS A 206 -0.97 7.20 -9.55
CA LYS A 206 -1.77 6.95 -8.34
C LYS A 206 -2.57 5.63 -8.37
N LEU A 207 -2.06 4.63 -9.10
CA LEU A 207 -2.72 3.33 -9.25
C LEU A 207 -2.46 2.36 -8.11
N SER A 208 -1.58 2.69 -7.15
CA SER A 208 -1.28 1.83 -5.99
C SER A 208 -2.53 1.43 -5.22
N GLU A 209 -3.41 2.39 -4.97
CA GLU A 209 -4.72 2.18 -4.34
C GLU A 209 -5.53 1.10 -5.09
N ASN A 210 -5.72 1.27 -6.39
CA ASN A 210 -6.55 0.37 -7.19
C ASN A 210 -5.91 -1.02 -7.39
N LEU A 211 -4.57 -1.08 -7.47
CA LEU A 211 -3.83 -2.35 -7.55
C LEU A 211 -3.93 -3.15 -6.26
N THR A 212 -3.86 -2.49 -5.11
CA THR A 212 -3.99 -3.14 -3.80
C THR A 212 -5.36 -3.78 -3.60
N HIS A 213 -6.42 -3.08 -4.00
CA HIS A 213 -7.80 -3.58 -3.85
C HIS A 213 -8.28 -4.44 -5.04
N GLY A 214 -7.41 -4.74 -6.02
CA GLY A 214 -7.75 -5.59 -7.16
C GLY A 214 -8.73 -4.97 -8.15
N GLU A 215 -8.92 -3.65 -8.11
CA GLU A 215 -9.78 -2.90 -9.03
C GLU A 215 -9.17 -2.73 -10.42
N ILE A 216 -7.88 -2.97 -10.55
CA ILE A 216 -7.17 -3.09 -11.83
C ILE A 216 -6.07 -4.15 -11.68
N SER A 217 -5.86 -4.95 -12.74
CA SER A 217 -4.80 -5.95 -12.71
C SER A 217 -3.44 -5.34 -13.07
N ALA A 218 -2.38 -5.88 -12.48
CA ALA A 218 -1.01 -5.55 -12.89
C ALA A 218 -0.78 -5.83 -14.39
N ARG A 219 -1.47 -6.84 -14.96
CA ARG A 219 -1.41 -7.18 -16.41
C ARG A 219 -1.94 -6.03 -17.27
N THR A 220 -3.07 -5.44 -16.90
CA THR A 220 -3.65 -4.29 -17.62
C THR A 220 -2.68 -3.12 -17.63
N CYS A 221 -2.07 -2.80 -16.46
CA CYS A 221 -1.06 -1.76 -16.35
C CYS A 221 0.19 -2.07 -17.17
N TRP A 222 0.66 -3.32 -17.13
CA TRP A 222 1.82 -3.78 -17.90
C TRP A 222 1.63 -3.61 -19.40
N HIS A 223 0.52 -4.11 -19.95
CA HIS A 223 0.23 -3.99 -21.38
C HIS A 223 0.06 -2.54 -21.83
N ALA A 224 -0.53 -1.69 -21.01
CA ALA A 224 -0.62 -0.26 -21.30
C ALA A 224 0.78 0.41 -21.32
N GLY A 225 1.63 0.08 -20.34
CA GLY A 225 3.02 0.55 -20.29
C GLY A 225 3.87 0.05 -21.44
N MET A 226 3.75 -1.24 -21.83
CA MET A 226 4.46 -1.82 -22.97
C MET A 226 4.05 -1.18 -24.30
N ARG A 227 2.76 -0.89 -24.47
CA ARG A 227 2.27 -0.16 -25.65
C ARG A 227 2.87 1.24 -25.70
N ALA A 228 2.86 1.97 -24.59
CA ALA A 228 3.48 3.29 -24.51
C ALA A 228 5.00 3.26 -24.77
N LEU A 229 5.69 2.19 -24.34
CA LEU A 229 7.11 1.96 -24.63
C LEU A 229 7.35 1.76 -26.13
N HIS A 230 6.54 0.95 -26.80
CA HIS A 230 6.62 0.73 -28.25
C HIS A 230 6.27 2.00 -29.04
N GLU A 231 5.41 2.87 -28.51
CA GLU A 231 5.10 4.19 -29.04
C GLU A 231 6.23 5.23 -28.79
N GLY A 232 7.31 4.84 -28.11
CA GLY A 232 8.45 5.70 -27.83
C GLY A 232 8.26 6.75 -26.72
N LYS A 233 7.25 6.57 -25.83
CA LYS A 233 7.04 7.49 -24.68
C LYS A 233 8.13 7.31 -23.64
N GLN A 234 8.88 8.36 -23.34
CA GLN A 234 10.14 8.33 -22.56
C GLN A 234 9.99 7.72 -21.14
N GLY A 235 8.92 8.04 -20.41
CA GLY A 235 8.70 7.53 -19.04
C GLY A 235 8.17 6.10 -18.96
N ALA A 236 7.88 5.44 -20.09
CA ALA A 236 7.21 4.14 -20.11
C ALA A 236 8.05 3.04 -19.46
N GLU A 237 9.34 2.97 -19.74
CA GLU A 237 10.22 1.97 -19.11
C GLU A 237 10.31 2.18 -17.58
N THR A 238 10.35 3.43 -17.13
CA THR A 238 10.35 3.75 -15.70
C THR A 238 9.05 3.32 -15.04
N PHE A 239 7.90 3.53 -15.70
CA PHE A 239 6.61 3.04 -15.20
C PHE A 239 6.56 1.51 -15.07
N LEU A 240 7.05 0.79 -16.08
CA LEU A 240 7.15 -0.67 -16.03
C LEU A 240 8.08 -1.16 -14.91
N LYS A 241 9.19 -0.47 -14.68
CA LYS A 241 10.09 -0.77 -13.54
C LYS A 241 9.39 -0.60 -12.20
N GLU A 242 8.50 0.38 -12.04
CA GLU A 242 7.75 0.55 -10.78
C GLU A 242 6.72 -0.59 -10.58
N LEU A 243 6.08 -1.07 -11.63
CA LEU A 243 5.26 -2.28 -11.54
C LEU A 243 6.09 -3.50 -11.11
N VAL A 244 7.29 -3.64 -11.65
CA VAL A 244 8.18 -4.76 -11.28
C VAL A 244 8.77 -4.59 -9.87
N TRP A 245 8.88 -3.38 -9.32
CA TRP A 245 9.18 -3.19 -7.90
C TRP A 245 8.10 -3.79 -7.00
N ARG A 246 6.81 -3.67 -7.37
CA ARG A 246 5.72 -4.34 -6.67
C ARG A 246 5.86 -5.86 -6.76
N GLU A 247 6.13 -6.41 -7.94
CA GLU A 247 6.38 -7.84 -8.15
C GLU A 247 7.57 -8.33 -7.29
N PHE A 248 8.64 -7.53 -7.21
CA PHE A 248 9.82 -7.86 -6.40
C PHE A 248 9.48 -7.91 -4.90
N GLY A 249 8.61 -7.02 -4.42
CA GLY A 249 8.10 -7.09 -3.05
C GLY A 249 7.41 -8.42 -2.75
N TYR A 250 6.49 -8.85 -3.61
CA TYR A 250 5.80 -10.14 -3.46
C TYR A 250 6.72 -11.35 -3.64
N HIS A 251 7.69 -11.26 -4.56
CA HIS A 251 8.73 -12.28 -4.71
C HIS A 251 9.53 -12.48 -3.41
N LEU A 252 9.93 -11.40 -2.77
CA LEU A 252 10.65 -11.44 -1.50
C LEU A 252 9.79 -11.98 -0.35
N VAL A 253 8.54 -11.52 -0.24
CA VAL A 253 7.61 -12.00 0.81
C VAL A 253 7.35 -13.49 0.68
N TYR A 254 7.13 -13.99 -0.54
CA TYR A 254 6.90 -15.41 -0.76
C TYR A 254 8.09 -16.26 -0.34
N HIS A 255 9.32 -15.87 -0.73
CA HIS A 255 10.53 -16.66 -0.42
C HIS A 255 11.06 -16.43 1.00
N THR A 256 10.72 -15.29 1.61
CA THR A 256 11.20 -14.90 2.94
C THR A 256 10.10 -14.16 3.71
N PRO A 257 9.05 -14.88 4.15
CA PRO A 257 7.89 -14.28 4.82
C PRO A 257 8.25 -13.42 6.04
N VAL A 258 9.35 -13.72 6.72
CA VAL A 258 9.85 -12.97 7.88
C VAL A 258 10.07 -11.48 7.58
N ILE A 259 10.26 -11.09 6.31
CA ILE A 259 10.43 -9.67 5.93
C ILE A 259 9.25 -8.79 6.37
N THR A 260 8.06 -9.35 6.52
CA THR A 260 6.87 -8.60 6.97
C THR A 260 6.88 -8.31 8.46
N THR A 261 7.58 -9.11 9.26
CA THR A 261 7.52 -9.08 10.73
C THR A 261 8.87 -9.00 11.43
N GLY A 262 9.98 -9.26 10.73
CA GLY A 262 11.35 -9.28 11.26
C GLY A 262 12.33 -8.59 10.33
N ASN A 263 13.56 -8.36 10.79
CA ASN A 263 14.61 -7.84 9.93
C ASN A 263 15.01 -8.89 8.89
N TRP A 264 15.11 -8.47 7.63
CA TRP A 264 15.65 -9.32 6.56
C TRP A 264 17.07 -9.80 6.86
N ARG A 265 17.88 -8.90 7.42
CA ARG A 265 19.24 -9.17 7.86
C ARG A 265 19.24 -9.29 9.37
N GLU A 266 19.49 -10.49 9.89
CA GLU A 266 19.44 -10.80 11.33
C GLU A 266 20.42 -9.96 12.16
N GLU A 267 21.57 -9.53 11.57
CA GLU A 267 22.50 -8.65 12.28
C GLU A 267 21.89 -7.31 12.70
N TRP A 268 20.76 -6.92 12.14
CA TRP A 268 20.04 -5.71 12.51
C TRP A 268 19.12 -5.90 13.73
N ASP A 269 18.95 -7.11 14.24
CA ASP A 269 18.20 -7.35 15.48
C ASP A 269 18.93 -6.76 16.70
N ALA A 270 20.25 -6.66 16.64
CA ALA A 270 21.07 -6.02 17.66
C ALA A 270 21.22 -4.49 17.48
N PHE A 271 20.71 -3.92 16.38
CA PHE A 271 20.82 -2.47 16.15
C PHE A 271 19.99 -1.69 17.21
N PRO A 272 20.52 -0.62 17.81
CA PRO A 272 19.93 0.02 19.00
C PRO A 272 18.74 0.94 18.65
N TRP A 273 17.76 0.42 17.93
CA TRP A 273 16.50 1.12 17.74
C TRP A 273 15.67 1.14 19.00
N ASN A 274 15.09 2.29 19.29
CA ASN A 274 14.01 2.37 20.26
C ASN A 274 12.74 1.67 19.69
N THR A 275 12.12 0.84 20.50
CA THR A 275 10.91 0.06 20.12
C THR A 275 9.62 0.62 20.72
N GLU A 276 9.69 1.71 21.47
CA GLU A 276 8.56 2.30 22.19
C GLU A 276 8.08 3.60 21.54
N ASP A 277 6.83 3.97 21.80
CA ASP A 277 6.26 5.26 21.44
C ASP A 277 6.77 6.38 22.35
N THR A 278 7.88 7.00 21.94
CA THR A 278 8.41 8.20 22.61
C THR A 278 7.61 9.45 22.24
N PRO A 279 7.78 10.56 22.96
CA PRO A 279 7.21 11.85 22.56
C PRO A 279 7.62 12.28 21.14
N GLN A 280 8.85 11.96 20.70
CA GLN A 280 9.34 12.25 19.36
C GLN A 280 8.64 11.39 18.31
N VAL A 281 8.37 10.12 18.60
CA VAL A 281 7.57 9.23 17.72
C VAL A 281 6.14 9.74 17.64
N THR A 282 5.55 10.17 18.75
CA THR A 282 4.21 10.78 18.75
C THR A 282 4.17 12.05 17.90
N ALA A 283 5.16 12.92 18.02
CA ALA A 283 5.29 14.12 17.19
C ALA A 283 5.44 13.75 15.68
N TRP A 284 6.17 12.69 15.36
CA TRP A 284 6.29 12.17 14.00
C TRP A 284 4.93 11.67 13.47
N LYS A 285 4.22 10.84 14.23
CA LYS A 285 2.87 10.36 13.88
C LYS A 285 1.90 11.52 13.63
N GLN A 286 2.04 12.60 14.40
CA GLN A 286 1.22 13.80 14.29
C GLN A 286 1.71 14.79 13.22
N GLY A 287 2.81 14.55 12.49
CA GLY A 287 3.36 15.54 11.57
C GLY A 287 3.70 16.86 12.27
N ARG A 288 4.34 16.76 13.43
CA ARG A 288 4.75 17.90 14.30
C ARG A 288 6.19 17.77 14.79
N THR A 289 7.06 17.25 13.91
CA THR A 289 8.48 17.07 14.23
C THR A 289 9.29 18.37 14.24
N GLY A 290 8.74 19.46 13.72
CA GLY A 290 9.46 20.71 13.44
C GLY A 290 10.33 20.65 12.18
N VAL A 291 10.21 19.59 11.37
CA VAL A 291 10.89 19.43 10.10
C VAL A 291 9.84 19.42 8.97
N GLU A 292 9.69 20.56 8.32
CA GLU A 292 8.55 20.85 7.46
C GLU A 292 8.26 19.78 6.39
N PHE A 293 9.29 19.19 5.74
CA PHE A 293 9.06 18.18 4.71
C PHE A 293 8.54 16.87 5.31
N VAL A 294 9.00 16.50 6.51
CA VAL A 294 8.50 15.33 7.24
C VAL A 294 7.06 15.57 7.68
N ASP A 295 6.79 16.73 8.27
CA ASP A 295 5.47 17.09 8.77
C ASP A 295 4.44 17.21 7.64
N ALA A 296 4.80 17.85 6.54
CA ALA A 296 3.95 17.95 5.36
C ALA A 296 3.56 16.57 4.82
N ALA A 297 4.52 15.64 4.75
CA ALA A 297 4.29 14.28 4.28
C ALA A 297 3.35 13.47 5.18
N MET A 298 3.54 13.57 6.50
CA MET A 298 2.65 12.90 7.47
C MET A 298 1.24 13.46 7.43
N ARG A 299 1.09 14.77 7.22
CA ARG A 299 -0.21 15.43 7.10
C ARG A 299 -0.89 15.11 5.77
N GLU A 300 -0.15 15.05 4.64
CA GLU A 300 -0.66 14.54 3.37
C GLU A 300 -1.30 13.17 3.57
N MET A 301 -0.58 12.24 4.21
CA MET A 301 -1.08 10.89 4.47
C MET A 301 -2.37 10.92 5.28
N TYR A 302 -2.44 11.74 6.32
CA TYR A 302 -3.59 11.80 7.22
C TYR A 302 -4.84 12.40 6.57
N VAL A 303 -4.67 13.33 5.63
CA VAL A 303 -5.78 13.99 4.91
C VAL A 303 -6.23 13.19 3.69
N THR A 304 -5.30 12.53 3.00
CA THR A 304 -5.59 11.91 1.70
C THR A 304 -5.61 10.38 1.72
N GLY A 305 -5.10 9.77 2.79
CA GLY A 305 -4.81 8.34 2.81
C GLY A 305 -3.65 7.93 1.91
N HIS A 306 -3.01 8.89 1.24
CA HIS A 306 -1.85 8.69 0.38
C HIS A 306 -0.62 9.43 0.90
N MET A 307 0.55 8.95 0.53
CA MET A 307 1.80 9.70 0.66
C MET A 307 2.65 9.46 -0.58
N HIS A 308 3.18 10.54 -1.15
CA HIS A 308 4.07 10.46 -2.30
C HIS A 308 5.31 9.59 -2.00
N ASN A 309 5.76 8.74 -2.96
CA ASN A 309 6.86 7.79 -2.73
C ASN A 309 8.13 8.44 -2.18
N ARG A 310 8.54 9.61 -2.74
CA ARG A 310 9.71 10.34 -2.23
C ARG A 310 9.53 10.76 -0.76
N ALA A 311 8.34 11.17 -0.40
CA ALA A 311 7.99 11.53 0.98
C ALA A 311 8.06 10.30 1.91
N ARG A 312 7.54 9.13 1.49
CA ARG A 312 7.66 7.87 2.26
C ARG A 312 9.11 7.55 2.62
N MET A 313 10.04 7.68 1.66
CA MET A 313 11.47 7.44 1.91
C MET A 313 12.05 8.41 2.93
N ILE A 314 11.65 9.68 2.89
CA ILE A 314 12.19 10.72 3.78
C ILE A 314 11.65 10.54 5.20
N VAL A 315 10.35 10.33 5.36
CA VAL A 315 9.75 10.15 6.70
C VAL A 315 10.21 8.85 7.35
N ALA A 316 10.40 7.78 6.55
CA ALA A 316 10.94 6.51 7.05
C ALA A 316 12.40 6.63 7.46
N SER A 317 13.22 7.33 6.67
CA SER A 317 14.60 7.64 7.03
C SER A 317 14.68 8.53 8.27
N TYR A 318 13.80 9.51 8.43
CA TYR A 318 13.77 10.36 9.62
C TYR A 318 13.46 9.55 10.87
N LEU A 319 12.40 8.72 10.83
CA LEU A 319 12.04 7.86 11.96
C LEU A 319 13.18 6.91 12.35
N THR A 320 13.72 6.18 11.37
CA THR A 320 14.68 5.09 11.65
C THR A 320 16.12 5.56 11.92
N LYS A 321 16.46 6.78 11.48
CA LYS A 321 17.82 7.33 11.61
C LYS A 321 17.86 8.49 12.61
N HIS A 322 17.13 9.58 12.35
CA HIS A 322 17.19 10.75 13.23
C HIS A 322 16.56 10.48 14.58
N LEU A 323 15.44 9.75 14.64
CA LEU A 323 14.79 9.36 15.89
C LEU A 323 15.31 8.02 16.44
N LEU A 324 16.10 7.25 15.69
CA LEU A 324 16.54 5.89 16.04
C LEU A 324 15.39 4.99 16.52
N SER A 325 14.23 5.11 15.91
CA SER A 325 13.05 4.31 16.22
C SER A 325 12.90 3.16 15.24
N HIS A 326 12.42 2.01 15.74
CA HIS A 326 12.31 0.79 14.95
C HIS A 326 11.34 0.99 13.77
N TRP A 327 11.69 0.50 12.60
CA TRP A 327 10.90 0.63 11.38
C TRP A 327 9.49 0.06 11.51
N LYS A 328 9.26 -0.95 12.36
CA LYS A 328 7.93 -1.52 12.63
C LYS A 328 6.93 -0.50 13.16
N ILE A 329 7.37 0.46 13.97
CA ILE A 329 6.51 1.54 14.48
C ILE A 329 5.92 2.33 13.31
N GLY A 330 6.77 2.68 12.34
CA GLY A 330 6.33 3.41 11.16
C GLY A 330 5.49 2.55 10.21
N GLN A 331 5.86 1.27 10.04
CA GLN A 331 5.09 0.33 9.24
C GLN A 331 3.67 0.16 9.79
N GLN A 332 3.51 -0.01 11.10
CA GLN A 332 2.20 -0.11 11.75
C GLN A 332 1.38 1.17 11.59
N TRP A 333 2.02 2.35 11.68
CA TRP A 333 1.33 3.61 11.45
C TRP A 333 0.87 3.77 10.00
N PHE A 334 1.67 3.32 9.03
CA PHE A 334 1.28 3.28 7.63
C PHE A 334 0.16 2.28 7.37
N ALA A 335 0.19 1.12 8.05
CA ALA A 335 -0.87 0.13 7.97
C ALA A 335 -2.23 0.67 8.46
N ASP A 336 -2.21 1.63 9.38
CA ASP A 336 -3.43 2.27 9.89
C ASP A 336 -3.94 3.41 9.01
N CYS A 337 -3.03 4.15 8.35
CA CYS A 337 -3.34 5.43 7.69
C CYS A 337 -3.44 5.37 6.16
N LEU A 338 -2.87 4.36 5.49
CA LEU A 338 -2.78 4.34 4.02
C LEU A 338 -3.95 3.60 3.37
N ILE A 339 -4.63 4.24 2.41
CA ILE A 339 -5.66 3.57 1.59
C ILE A 339 -5.06 2.60 0.56
N ASP A 340 -3.77 2.73 0.27
CA ASP A 340 -3.01 1.86 -0.62
C ASP A 340 -2.07 0.92 0.14
N TRP A 341 -2.43 0.56 1.39
CA TRP A 341 -1.64 -0.37 2.19
C TRP A 341 -1.44 -1.70 1.46
N ASP A 342 -0.19 -2.05 1.24
CA ASP A 342 0.25 -3.30 0.63
C ASP A 342 1.40 -3.86 1.49
N ALA A 343 1.19 -5.03 2.08
CA ALA A 343 2.12 -5.61 3.05
C ALA A 343 3.51 -5.84 2.46
N ALA A 344 3.59 -6.30 1.20
CA ALA A 344 4.87 -6.58 0.54
C ALA A 344 5.64 -5.30 0.21
N SER A 345 4.97 -4.32 -0.40
CA SER A 345 5.59 -3.03 -0.75
C SER A 345 6.02 -2.25 0.49
N ASN A 346 5.22 -2.28 1.55
CA ASN A 346 5.56 -1.58 2.80
C ASN A 346 6.71 -2.27 3.54
N ALA A 347 6.70 -3.61 3.66
CA ALA A 347 7.81 -4.34 4.28
C ALA A 347 9.14 -4.06 3.56
N LEU A 348 9.14 -4.15 2.23
CA LEU A 348 10.32 -3.83 1.42
C LEU A 348 10.76 -2.37 1.59
N GLY A 349 9.85 -1.40 1.47
CA GLY A 349 10.15 0.02 1.51
C GLY A 349 10.66 0.48 2.88
N TRP A 350 10.07 0.01 3.97
CA TRP A 350 10.51 0.31 5.32
C TRP A 350 11.90 -0.25 5.62
N GLN A 351 12.16 -1.50 5.29
CA GLN A 351 13.45 -2.14 5.54
C GLN A 351 14.54 -1.61 4.59
N TRP A 352 14.20 -1.25 3.35
CA TRP A 352 15.11 -0.55 2.46
C TRP A 352 15.55 0.80 3.07
N SER A 353 14.59 1.57 3.57
CA SER A 353 14.86 2.86 4.24
C SER A 353 15.64 2.69 5.55
N ALA A 354 15.33 1.67 6.35
CA ALA A 354 16.04 1.37 7.59
C ALA A 354 17.47 0.86 7.35
N GLY A 355 17.72 0.18 6.24
CA GLY A 355 18.99 -0.45 5.91
C GLY A 355 19.06 -1.93 6.25
N SER A 356 18.02 -2.48 6.89
CA SER A 356 17.93 -3.90 7.26
C SER A 356 17.44 -4.81 6.13
N GLY A 357 16.92 -4.23 5.03
CA GLY A 357 16.28 -4.95 3.95
C GLY A 357 17.20 -5.45 2.85
N PRO A 358 16.66 -6.26 1.92
CA PRO A 358 17.33 -6.62 0.69
C PRO A 358 17.49 -5.39 -0.21
N ASP A 359 18.43 -5.47 -1.16
CA ASP A 359 18.72 -4.39 -2.11
C ASP A 359 19.03 -3.01 -1.45
N ALA A 360 19.30 -3.00 -0.16
CA ALA A 360 19.76 -1.80 0.54
C ALA A 360 21.13 -1.38 0.02
N THR A 361 21.39 -0.08 0.04
CA THR A 361 22.68 0.45 -0.37
C THR A 361 23.81 -0.17 0.44
N PRO A 362 25.02 -0.37 -0.15
CA PRO A 362 26.14 -1.00 0.55
C PRO A 362 26.68 -0.19 1.74
N TYR A 363 26.24 1.05 1.89
CA TYR A 363 26.56 1.91 3.03
C TYR A 363 25.28 2.52 3.61
N PHE A 364 25.34 2.84 4.89
CA PHE A 364 24.23 3.38 5.64
C PHE A 364 23.86 4.80 5.18
N ARG A 365 22.74 4.93 4.47
CA ARG A 365 22.28 6.21 3.93
C ARG A 365 21.34 6.90 4.91
N VAL A 366 21.68 8.11 5.31
CA VAL A 366 20.82 9.02 6.08
C VAL A 366 20.37 10.16 5.16
N PHE A 367 19.08 10.23 4.85
CA PHE A 367 18.55 11.37 4.10
C PHE A 367 18.48 12.60 5.03
N ASN A 368 19.09 13.70 4.59
CA ASN A 368 18.92 14.98 5.25
C ASN A 368 17.61 15.62 4.75
N PRO A 369 16.56 15.77 5.57
CA PRO A 369 15.27 16.25 5.11
C PRO A 369 15.30 17.69 4.59
N LEU A 370 16.23 18.52 5.04
CA LEU A 370 16.40 19.91 4.55
C LEU A 370 16.92 19.93 3.12
N THR A 371 17.99 19.16 2.84
CA THR A 371 18.51 19.04 1.46
C THR A 371 17.54 18.32 0.52
N GLN A 372 16.69 17.42 1.04
CA GLN A 372 15.64 16.81 0.25
C GLN A 372 14.54 17.81 -0.09
N LEU A 373 14.17 18.70 0.84
CA LEU A 373 13.26 19.81 0.59
C LEU A 373 13.80 20.70 -0.54
N ASP A 374 15.03 21.19 -0.42
CA ASP A 374 15.67 22.05 -1.43
C ASP A 374 15.73 21.41 -2.82
N LYS A 375 15.85 20.08 -2.87
CA LYS A 375 15.95 19.32 -4.12
C LYS A 375 14.61 19.06 -4.77
N PHE A 376 13.60 18.70 -4.01
CA PHE A 376 12.34 18.15 -4.53
C PHE A 376 11.13 19.08 -4.37
N ASP A 377 11.23 20.12 -3.54
CA ASP A 377 10.19 21.13 -3.28
C ASP A 377 10.81 22.53 -3.10
N ARG A 378 11.71 22.92 -4.02
CA ARG A 378 12.47 24.16 -3.92
C ARG A 378 11.61 25.41 -3.85
N ASP A 379 10.47 25.39 -4.52
CA ASP A 379 9.47 26.46 -4.53
C ASP A 379 8.48 26.38 -3.36
N ARG A 380 8.67 25.40 -2.46
CA ARG A 380 7.88 25.15 -1.25
C ARG A 380 6.39 24.84 -1.50
N ALA A 381 6.01 24.53 -2.73
CA ALA A 381 4.63 24.28 -3.09
C ALA A 381 4.00 23.09 -2.34
N TYR A 382 4.80 22.05 -2.09
CA TYR A 382 4.36 20.90 -1.31
C TYR A 382 4.19 21.24 0.18
N VAL A 383 5.19 21.84 0.78
CA VAL A 383 5.15 22.22 2.21
C VAL A 383 4.02 23.21 2.49
N ASP A 384 3.89 24.26 1.67
CA ASP A 384 2.85 25.28 1.84
C ASP A 384 1.43 24.73 1.65
N ARG A 385 1.29 23.60 0.95
CA ARG A 385 0.02 22.91 0.82
C ARG A 385 -0.42 22.21 2.11
N TRP A 386 0.53 21.74 2.94
CA TRP A 386 0.23 20.88 4.09
C TRP A 386 0.51 21.50 5.45
N ILE A 387 1.24 22.62 5.53
CA ILE A 387 1.54 23.34 6.76
C ILE A 387 0.70 24.61 6.85
N ALA A 388 -0.13 24.71 7.89
CA ALA A 388 -1.00 25.85 8.10
C ALA A 388 -0.41 26.89 9.07
N GLU A 389 0.31 26.42 10.09
CA GLU A 389 0.81 27.27 11.18
C GLU A 389 1.78 28.33 10.66
N GLY A 390 1.59 29.56 11.11
CA GLY A 390 2.42 30.70 10.69
C GLY A 390 2.14 31.20 9.27
N ARG A 391 1.20 30.62 8.52
CA ARG A 391 0.80 31.11 7.20
C ARG A 391 -0.34 32.12 7.29
N ALA A 392 -0.20 33.28 6.64
CA ALA A 392 -1.26 34.28 6.60
C ALA A 392 -2.52 33.78 5.87
N ARG A 393 -2.35 32.90 4.89
CA ARG A 393 -3.44 32.28 4.13
C ARG A 393 -3.11 30.80 3.93
N PRO A 394 -3.43 29.94 4.91
CA PRO A 394 -3.18 28.51 4.81
C PRO A 394 -3.94 27.88 3.65
N HIS A 395 -3.35 26.90 3.00
CA HIS A 395 -4.04 26.10 1.99
C HIS A 395 -5.19 25.31 2.64
N ARG A 396 -6.28 25.10 1.90
CA ARG A 396 -7.43 24.33 2.39
C ARG A 396 -7.06 22.91 2.88
N ASP A 397 -6.11 22.26 2.19
CA ASP A 397 -5.69 20.91 2.55
C ASP A 397 -4.90 20.90 3.87
N ALA A 398 -4.11 21.95 4.15
CA ALA A 398 -3.47 22.15 5.45
C ALA A 398 -4.49 22.33 6.59
N LEU A 399 -5.60 23.02 6.32
CA LEU A 399 -6.69 23.19 7.30
C LEU A 399 -7.48 21.90 7.49
N ALA A 400 -7.66 21.09 6.42
CA ALA A 400 -8.33 19.80 6.48
C ALA A 400 -7.64 18.83 7.44
N TYR A 401 -6.32 18.93 7.61
CA TYR A 401 -5.58 18.13 8.59
C TYR A 401 -6.15 18.28 10.01
N PHE A 402 -6.41 19.49 10.47
CA PHE A 402 -6.95 19.75 11.81
C PHE A 402 -8.41 19.29 11.96
N GLN A 403 -9.10 19.09 10.84
CA GLN A 403 -10.43 18.49 10.83
C GLN A 403 -10.39 16.95 10.85
N ALA A 404 -9.37 16.35 10.22
CA ALA A 404 -9.19 14.91 10.13
C ALA A 404 -8.69 14.27 11.44
N VAL A 405 -7.72 14.91 12.10
CA VAL A 405 -7.05 14.32 13.27
C VAL A 405 -7.99 14.13 14.48
N PRO A 406 -7.70 13.14 15.36
CA PRO A 406 -8.46 12.95 16.57
C PRO A 406 -8.51 14.22 17.44
N ARG A 407 -9.68 14.57 17.96
CA ARG A 407 -9.85 15.72 18.85
C ARG A 407 -9.00 15.64 20.11
N ALA A 408 -8.70 14.42 20.55
CA ALA A 408 -7.83 14.16 21.71
C ALA A 408 -6.40 14.67 21.52
N TRP A 409 -5.96 14.91 20.28
CA TRP A 409 -4.64 15.51 20.05
C TRP A 409 -4.56 16.99 20.40
N GLY A 410 -5.70 17.68 20.52
CA GLY A 410 -5.76 19.07 20.92
C GLY A 410 -5.08 20.06 19.95
N LEU A 411 -4.91 19.68 18.66
CA LEU A 411 -4.18 20.48 17.67
C LEU A 411 -5.08 21.53 17.00
N SER A 412 -4.47 22.69 16.75
CA SER A 412 -5.14 23.85 16.13
C SER A 412 -4.25 24.49 15.05
N PRO A 413 -4.82 25.00 13.95
CA PRO A 413 -4.07 25.77 12.95
C PRO A 413 -3.54 27.11 13.49
N GLN A 414 -4.00 27.56 14.66
CA GLN A 414 -3.51 28.75 15.37
C GLN A 414 -2.32 28.45 16.25
N ASP A 415 -1.97 27.18 16.47
CA ASP A 415 -0.78 26.82 17.22
C ASP A 415 0.48 27.36 16.53
N ARG A 416 1.51 27.61 17.32
CA ARG A 416 2.83 27.87 16.74
C ARG A 416 3.37 26.58 16.09
N TYR A 417 3.97 26.71 14.91
CA TYR A 417 4.72 25.59 14.31
C TYR A 417 5.84 25.14 15.26
N PRO A 418 5.98 23.83 15.51
CA PRO A 418 6.91 23.34 16.54
C PRO A 418 8.38 23.54 16.15
N GLU A 419 9.23 23.69 17.16
CA GLU A 419 10.68 23.57 16.98
C GLU A 419 11.06 22.10 16.69
N PRO A 420 12.17 21.84 16.02
CA PRO A 420 12.63 20.48 15.74
C PRO A 420 12.77 19.62 17.00
N VAL A 421 12.09 18.48 17.04
CA VAL A 421 12.18 17.52 18.17
C VAL A 421 13.56 16.87 18.31
N VAL A 422 14.34 16.91 17.23
CA VAL A 422 15.76 16.50 17.17
C VAL A 422 16.45 17.40 16.17
N ASP A 423 17.62 17.95 16.52
CA ASP A 423 18.47 18.62 15.53
C ASP A 423 18.88 17.63 14.43
N VAL A 424 18.76 18.03 13.16
CA VAL A 424 18.97 17.16 12.00
C VAL A 424 20.43 16.69 11.91
N ALA A 425 21.40 17.54 12.25
CA ALA A 425 22.82 17.19 12.20
C ALA A 425 23.18 16.25 13.35
N GLU A 426 22.69 16.52 14.57
CA GLU A 426 22.89 15.65 15.73
C GLU A 426 22.24 14.28 15.54
N GLY A 427 20.98 14.24 15.04
CA GLY A 427 20.29 13.00 14.74
C GLY A 427 21.03 12.15 13.71
N ARG A 428 21.58 12.80 12.66
CA ARG A 428 22.41 12.12 11.67
C ARG A 428 23.69 11.55 12.29
N GLN A 429 24.40 12.33 13.11
CA GLN A 429 25.64 11.88 13.74
C GLN A 429 25.39 10.69 14.67
N ARG A 430 24.32 10.75 15.46
CA ARG A 430 23.90 9.67 16.34
C ARG A 430 23.60 8.37 15.57
N ALA A 431 22.91 8.47 14.44
CA ALA A 431 22.63 7.33 13.56
C ALA A 431 23.90 6.70 12.98
N LEU A 432 24.88 7.52 12.55
CA LEU A 432 26.14 7.03 12.03
C LEU A 432 26.97 6.35 13.12
N SER A 433 27.05 6.93 14.31
CA SER A 433 27.74 6.30 15.46
C SER A 433 27.09 4.97 15.86
N ALA A 434 25.76 4.89 15.86
CA ALA A 434 25.05 3.63 16.11
C ALA A 434 25.37 2.57 15.04
N TYR A 435 25.48 2.99 13.78
CA TYR A 435 25.83 2.10 12.67
C TYR A 435 27.26 1.57 12.76
N GLU A 436 28.22 2.40 13.15
CA GLU A 436 29.64 2.04 13.31
C GLU A 436 29.87 1.07 14.48
N ASN A 437 29.05 1.16 15.53
CA ASN A 437 29.15 0.38 16.76
C ASN A 437 28.23 -0.86 16.82
N ARG A 438 27.58 -1.22 15.71
CA ARG A 438 26.67 -2.38 15.65
C ARG A 438 27.40 -3.72 15.59
#